data_e11c792e2b66d005785a04db41bde213
#
_entry.id   e11c792e2b66d005785a04db41bde213
#
_cell.length_a   1.000
_cell.length_b   1.000
_cell.length_c   1.000
_cell.angle_alpha   90.00
_cell.angle_beta   90.00
_cell.angle_gamma   90.00
#
_symmetry.space_group_name_H-M   'P 1'
#
loop_
_entity.id
_entity.type
_entity.pdbx_description
1 polymer ?
#
loop_
_entity_poly.entity_id
_entity_poly.type
_entity_poly.pdbx_seq_one_letter_code
_entity_poly.pdbx_strand_id
1 'polypeptide(L)'
;MELLIGHSPDPDDAYMFYALTAGKVNFPFKIKEFLVDIETLNKLALHGRLDVTAISTHALAYVADKYYVLRVGASMGLKYGPVVVGKGGKIELVAVPGTYATATLLFKLAMPNVKTVEVPFDRIMDAVISGAVDAGVLIHEGQITYERYGLRNIMDLGEWWYEQTRLPTPLGLDVVKSSLGMSNVKLIKDALLESLKYAIQHREEALEYAMRFSRGLNMSDTGRFVDMYVNNYTIDIGNDGEKAIRALLQWGHERGLTPEVNFILV
;
A
#
# COMPACT_ATOMS: atom_id res chain seq x y z
N MET A 1 -27.25 7.35 0.78
CA MET A 1 -26.12 7.29 1.73
C MET A 1 -24.92 7.94 1.07
N GLU A 2 -24.11 8.66 1.80
CA GLU A 2 -22.82 9.19 1.37
C GLU A 2 -21.73 8.36 2.05
N LEU A 3 -20.72 7.93 1.30
CA LEU A 3 -19.59 7.15 1.78
C LEU A 3 -18.33 8.00 1.79
N LEU A 4 -17.60 7.98 2.89
CA LEU A 4 -16.27 8.56 2.99
C LEU A 4 -15.22 7.53 2.55
N ILE A 5 -14.63 7.75 1.38
CA ILE A 5 -13.65 6.85 0.76
C ILE A 5 -12.27 7.48 0.87
N GLY A 6 -11.35 6.78 1.55
CA GLY A 6 -9.96 7.20 1.70
C GLY A 6 -9.03 6.36 0.83
N HIS A 7 -8.21 7.00 0.02
CA HIS A 7 -7.10 6.37 -0.68
C HIS A 7 -5.91 7.33 -0.79
N SER A 8 -4.74 6.79 -1.14
CA SER A 8 -3.57 7.64 -1.26
C SER A 8 -3.63 8.49 -2.53
N PRO A 9 -3.03 9.69 -2.54
CA PRO A 9 -2.84 10.46 -3.76
C PRO A 9 -1.61 9.92 -4.52
N ASP A 10 -1.55 8.61 -4.76
CA ASP A 10 -0.50 7.95 -5.50
C ASP A 10 -1.06 7.42 -6.83
N PRO A 11 -0.23 7.27 -7.87
CA PRO A 11 -0.72 6.92 -9.20
C PRO A 11 -1.45 5.58 -9.28
N ASP A 12 -1.07 4.58 -8.49
CA ASP A 12 -1.71 3.27 -8.46
C ASP A 12 -3.12 3.33 -7.86
N ASP A 13 -3.29 3.97 -6.70
CA ASP A 13 -4.60 4.18 -6.08
C ASP A 13 -5.48 5.07 -6.99
N ALA A 14 -4.93 6.19 -7.48
CA ALA A 14 -5.66 7.07 -8.39
C ALA A 14 -6.14 6.33 -9.65
N TYR A 15 -5.33 5.43 -10.19
CA TYR A 15 -5.69 4.59 -11.32
C TYR A 15 -6.83 3.62 -10.97
N MET A 16 -6.77 2.96 -9.81
CA MET A 16 -7.79 1.99 -9.38
C MET A 16 -9.15 2.64 -9.12
N PHE A 17 -9.15 3.80 -8.45
CA PHE A 17 -10.37 4.51 -8.06
C PHE A 17 -10.92 5.42 -9.18
N TYR A 18 -10.17 5.65 -10.26
CA TYR A 18 -10.51 6.59 -11.31
C TYR A 18 -11.95 6.50 -11.79
N ALA A 19 -12.38 5.34 -12.28
CA ALA A 19 -13.70 5.22 -12.90
C ALA A 19 -14.84 5.32 -11.88
N LEU A 20 -14.59 4.93 -10.63
CA LEU A 20 -15.55 5.06 -9.54
C LEU A 20 -15.77 6.54 -9.19
N THR A 21 -14.69 7.29 -9.00
CA THR A 21 -14.76 8.69 -8.56
C THR A 21 -15.11 9.65 -9.69
N ALA A 22 -14.75 9.31 -10.95
CA ALA A 22 -15.15 10.05 -12.14
C ALA A 22 -16.59 9.73 -12.62
N GLY A 23 -17.35 8.87 -11.91
CA GLY A 23 -18.73 8.52 -12.25
C GLY A 23 -18.87 7.71 -13.55
N LYS A 24 -17.82 6.97 -13.94
CA LYS A 24 -17.80 6.09 -15.12
C LYS A 24 -18.44 4.72 -14.85
N VAL A 25 -18.58 4.35 -13.58
CA VAL A 25 -19.26 3.12 -13.13
C VAL A 25 -20.53 3.47 -12.37
N ASN A 26 -21.52 2.57 -12.45
CA ASN A 26 -22.79 2.77 -11.74
C ASN A 26 -22.57 2.45 -10.25
N PHE A 27 -22.74 3.46 -9.41
CA PHE A 27 -22.57 3.32 -7.96
C PHE A 27 -23.72 4.02 -7.22
N PRO A 28 -24.47 3.31 -6.37
CA PRO A 28 -25.71 3.87 -5.79
C PRO A 28 -25.48 4.85 -4.65
N PHE A 29 -24.23 5.06 -4.22
CA PHE A 29 -23.89 5.94 -3.12
C PHE A 29 -23.18 7.19 -3.62
N LYS A 30 -23.36 8.30 -2.90
CA LYS A 30 -22.52 9.49 -3.09
C LYS A 30 -21.13 9.22 -2.50
N ILE A 31 -20.12 9.70 -3.16
CA ILE A 31 -18.72 9.55 -2.72
C ILE A 31 -18.22 10.89 -2.20
N LYS A 32 -17.60 10.86 -1.04
CA LYS A 32 -16.75 11.91 -0.54
C LYS A 32 -15.33 11.36 -0.42
N GLU A 33 -14.47 11.80 -1.32
CA GLU A 33 -13.06 11.36 -1.33
C GLU A 33 -12.27 12.04 -0.22
N PHE A 34 -11.33 11.28 0.34
CA PHE A 34 -10.37 11.75 1.32
C PHE A 34 -8.96 11.27 0.91
N LEU A 35 -8.18 12.19 0.33
CA LEU A 35 -6.87 11.91 -0.27
C LEU A 35 -5.75 12.31 0.68
N VAL A 36 -5.12 11.35 1.31
CA VAL A 36 -3.97 11.53 2.21
C VAL A 36 -3.02 10.34 2.10
N ASP A 37 -1.80 10.49 2.62
CA ASP A 37 -0.81 9.42 2.63
C ASP A 37 -1.28 8.17 3.39
N ILE A 38 -0.67 7.02 3.04
CA ILE A 38 -1.09 5.72 3.56
C ILE A 38 -0.96 5.59 5.09
N GLU A 39 0.03 6.23 5.72
CA GLU A 39 0.16 6.16 7.18
C GLU A 39 -0.95 6.97 7.88
N THR A 40 -1.36 8.08 7.29
CA THR A 40 -2.53 8.85 7.75
C THR A 40 -3.81 8.05 7.57
N LEU A 41 -3.99 7.33 6.45
CA LEU A 41 -5.14 6.42 6.24
C LEU A 41 -5.14 5.30 7.28
N ASN A 42 -3.99 4.68 7.55
CA ASN A 42 -3.84 3.68 8.60
C ASN A 42 -4.34 4.22 9.96
N LYS A 43 -3.88 5.42 10.35
CA LYS A 43 -4.27 6.08 11.61
C LYS A 43 -5.77 6.40 11.67
N LEU A 44 -6.37 6.83 10.55
CA LEU A 44 -7.82 7.06 10.45
C LEU A 44 -8.62 5.75 10.56
N ALA A 45 -8.13 4.67 9.94
CA ALA A 45 -8.74 3.36 10.03
C ALA A 45 -8.72 2.79 11.45
N LEU A 46 -7.64 3.01 12.24
CA LEU A 46 -7.59 2.64 13.66
C LEU A 46 -8.78 3.20 14.45
N HIS A 47 -9.25 4.39 14.08
CA HIS A 47 -10.38 5.06 14.70
C HIS A 47 -11.72 4.84 13.98
N GLY A 48 -11.77 3.99 12.95
CA GLY A 48 -12.99 3.71 12.18
C GLY A 48 -13.58 4.94 11.50
N ARG A 49 -12.75 5.90 11.04
CA ARG A 49 -13.20 7.17 10.51
C ARG A 49 -13.65 7.12 9.06
N LEU A 50 -13.17 6.16 8.29
CA LEU A 50 -13.44 6.00 6.87
C LEU A 50 -14.38 4.82 6.65
N ASP A 51 -15.28 4.91 5.68
CA ASP A 51 -16.20 3.82 5.33
C ASP A 51 -15.56 2.79 4.42
N VAL A 52 -14.76 3.26 3.48
CA VAL A 52 -13.87 2.49 2.59
C VAL A 52 -12.50 3.12 2.64
N THR A 53 -11.44 2.33 2.73
CA THR A 53 -10.09 2.92 2.72
C THR A 53 -9.03 1.93 2.27
N ALA A 54 -8.03 2.45 1.54
CA ALA A 54 -6.76 1.77 1.43
C ALA A 54 -6.06 1.77 2.80
N ILE A 55 -5.42 0.66 3.13
CA ILE A 55 -4.57 0.51 4.32
C ILE A 55 -3.33 -0.31 4.00
N SER A 56 -2.29 -0.14 4.78
CA SER A 56 -1.17 -1.08 4.78
C SER A 56 -1.60 -2.44 5.33
N THR A 57 -1.09 -3.55 4.77
CA THR A 57 -1.36 -4.90 5.32
C THR A 57 -0.98 -5.01 6.80
N HIS A 58 0.08 -4.33 7.23
CA HIS A 58 0.45 -4.24 8.66
C HIS A 58 -0.67 -3.64 9.52
N ALA A 59 -1.32 -2.57 9.05
CA ALA A 59 -2.41 -1.91 9.78
C ALA A 59 -3.61 -2.83 10.00
N LEU A 60 -3.83 -3.83 9.12
CA LEU A 60 -4.92 -4.79 9.27
C LEU A 60 -4.89 -5.51 10.63
N ALA A 61 -3.69 -5.74 11.20
CA ALA A 61 -3.56 -6.33 12.53
C ALA A 61 -4.29 -5.56 13.64
N TYR A 62 -4.59 -4.30 13.42
CA TYR A 62 -5.18 -3.39 14.42
C TYR A 62 -6.61 -2.95 14.08
N VAL A 63 -7.11 -3.29 12.89
CA VAL A 63 -8.42 -2.80 12.41
C VAL A 63 -9.36 -3.90 11.93
N ALA A 64 -8.93 -5.15 11.96
CA ALA A 64 -9.71 -6.30 11.45
C ALA A 64 -11.05 -6.50 12.21
N ASP A 65 -11.18 -5.97 13.41
CA ASP A 65 -12.43 -5.93 14.19
C ASP A 65 -13.47 -4.96 13.61
N LYS A 66 -13.04 -3.95 12.83
CA LYS A 66 -13.85 -2.87 12.27
C LYS A 66 -14.10 -3.01 10.78
N TYR A 67 -13.19 -3.68 10.07
CA TYR A 67 -13.18 -3.70 8.61
C TYR A 67 -13.12 -5.13 8.06
N TYR A 68 -13.80 -5.33 6.94
CA TYR A 68 -13.60 -6.47 6.06
C TYR A 68 -12.58 -6.12 4.98
N VAL A 69 -11.72 -7.07 4.64
CA VAL A 69 -10.76 -6.94 3.54
C VAL A 69 -11.47 -7.27 2.23
N LEU A 70 -11.35 -6.42 1.22
CA LEU A 70 -11.84 -6.71 -0.11
C LEU A 70 -10.86 -7.62 -0.85
N ARG A 71 -11.38 -8.55 -1.65
CA ARG A 71 -10.56 -9.36 -2.55
C ARG A 71 -10.00 -8.58 -3.73
N VAL A 72 -10.48 -7.38 -3.98
CA VAL A 72 -10.08 -6.44 -5.02
C VAL A 72 -9.35 -5.24 -4.41
N GLY A 73 -8.46 -4.60 -5.18
CA GLY A 73 -7.76 -3.39 -4.79
C GLY A 73 -6.45 -3.61 -4.02
N ALA A 74 -6.01 -4.86 -3.87
CA ALA A 74 -4.75 -5.13 -3.18
C ALA A 74 -3.53 -4.71 -4.02
N SER A 75 -2.56 -4.09 -3.36
CA SER A 75 -1.22 -3.82 -3.92
C SER A 75 -0.26 -4.89 -3.44
N MET A 76 0.20 -5.74 -4.36
CA MET A 76 1.14 -6.83 -4.05
C MET A 76 2.29 -6.86 -5.05
N GLY A 77 3.52 -6.99 -4.53
CA GLY A 77 4.72 -7.18 -5.34
C GLY A 77 5.08 -8.65 -5.50
N LEU A 78 5.55 -9.05 -6.68
CA LEU A 78 6.10 -10.40 -6.89
C LEU A 78 7.61 -10.30 -7.15
N LYS A 79 8.42 -10.63 -6.15
CA LYS A 79 9.88 -10.49 -6.14
C LYS A 79 10.37 -9.03 -6.17
N TYR A 80 9.56 -8.10 -5.75
CA TYR A 80 9.92 -6.71 -5.54
C TYR A 80 9.03 -6.10 -4.46
N GLY A 81 9.47 -4.99 -3.87
CA GLY A 81 8.72 -4.30 -2.83
C GLY A 81 9.40 -3.00 -2.39
N PRO A 82 9.16 -2.56 -1.16
CA PRO A 82 9.87 -1.44 -0.59
C PRO A 82 11.37 -1.68 -0.57
N VAL A 83 12.15 -0.66 -0.91
CA VAL A 83 13.60 -0.75 -0.99
C VAL A 83 14.27 -0.02 0.18
N VAL A 84 15.26 -0.65 0.78
CA VAL A 84 16.17 -0.01 1.74
C VAL A 84 17.30 0.63 0.94
N VAL A 85 17.44 1.93 1.04
CA VAL A 85 18.48 2.68 0.32
C VAL A 85 19.40 3.43 1.27
N GLY A 86 20.65 3.65 0.84
CA GLY A 86 21.64 4.38 1.61
C GLY A 86 22.83 4.79 0.76
N LYS A 87 23.82 5.44 1.39
CA LYS A 87 25.08 5.82 0.74
C LYS A 87 26.17 4.76 0.87
N GLY A 88 25.90 3.70 1.63
CA GLY A 88 26.87 2.67 2.05
C GLY A 88 27.46 2.99 3.44
N GLY A 89 28.15 1.99 4.02
CA GLY A 89 28.68 2.07 5.38
C GLY A 89 27.87 1.26 6.39
N LYS A 90 28.13 1.52 7.69
CA LYS A 90 27.41 0.87 8.79
C LYS A 90 26.00 1.46 8.89
N ILE A 91 25.04 0.59 9.13
CA ILE A 91 23.62 0.98 9.27
C ILE A 91 23.22 0.75 10.73
N GLU A 92 22.94 1.83 11.44
CA GLU A 92 22.51 1.82 12.85
C GLU A 92 21.11 2.44 13.02
N LEU A 93 20.77 3.44 12.17
CA LEU A 93 19.51 4.17 12.21
C LEU A 93 18.90 4.26 10.82
N VAL A 94 17.66 3.78 10.68
CA VAL A 94 16.93 3.75 9.41
C VAL A 94 15.62 4.52 9.50
N ALA A 95 15.39 5.42 8.55
CA ALA A 95 14.10 6.10 8.39
C ALA A 95 13.06 5.14 7.80
N VAL A 96 11.87 5.10 8.40
CA VAL A 96 10.74 4.28 7.95
C VAL A 96 9.49 5.14 7.71
N PRO A 97 8.60 4.78 6.75
CA PRO A 97 7.54 5.69 6.29
C PRO A 97 6.33 5.81 7.23
N GLY A 98 6.28 5.04 8.29
CA GLY A 98 5.20 5.09 9.27
C GLY A 98 5.17 3.86 10.16
N THR A 99 4.59 3.99 11.33
CA THR A 99 4.52 2.90 12.33
C THR A 99 3.70 1.73 11.82
N TYR A 100 2.59 2.01 11.12
CA TYR A 100 1.66 0.99 10.61
C TYR A 100 1.89 0.61 9.15
N ALA A 101 2.88 1.22 8.49
CA ALA A 101 3.23 0.88 7.12
C ALA A 101 3.76 -0.56 7.01
N THR A 102 3.36 -1.30 5.98
CA THR A 102 3.85 -2.66 5.73
C THR A 102 5.36 -2.69 5.50
N ALA A 103 5.90 -1.66 4.85
CA ALA A 103 7.33 -1.48 4.65
C ALA A 103 8.12 -1.49 5.96
N THR A 104 7.57 -0.88 7.02
CA THR A 104 8.15 -0.87 8.36
C THR A 104 8.14 -2.27 9.00
N LEU A 105 7.04 -3.01 8.86
CA LEU A 105 6.97 -4.38 9.37
C LEU A 105 7.98 -5.29 8.65
N LEU A 106 8.00 -5.26 7.31
CA LEU A 106 8.96 -6.03 6.51
C LEU A 106 10.41 -5.71 6.90
N PHE A 107 10.73 -4.42 7.07
CA PHE A 107 12.07 -4.01 7.50
C PHE A 107 12.43 -4.58 8.88
N LYS A 108 11.54 -4.48 9.86
CA LYS A 108 11.78 -5.02 11.21
C LYS A 108 11.89 -6.54 11.22
N LEU A 109 11.20 -7.23 10.31
CA LEU A 109 11.34 -8.68 10.12
C LEU A 109 12.70 -9.05 9.51
N ALA A 110 13.16 -8.28 8.51
CA ALA A 110 14.42 -8.52 7.81
C ALA A 110 15.65 -8.08 8.61
N MET A 111 15.56 -6.94 9.33
CA MET A 111 16.66 -6.31 10.06
C MET A 111 16.28 -5.96 11.51
N PRO A 112 15.99 -6.97 12.36
CA PRO A 112 15.38 -6.76 13.69
C PRO A 112 16.25 -5.99 14.68
N ASN A 113 17.57 -5.94 14.48
CA ASN A 113 18.53 -5.31 15.38
C ASN A 113 18.85 -3.86 15.03
N VAL A 114 18.27 -3.32 13.94
CA VAL A 114 18.52 -1.95 13.48
C VAL A 114 17.47 -1.00 14.03
N LYS A 115 17.90 0.13 14.57
CA LYS A 115 16.99 1.16 15.08
C LYS A 115 16.23 1.84 13.93
N THR A 116 14.97 2.16 14.18
CA THR A 116 14.14 2.86 13.23
C THR A 116 13.63 4.19 13.79
N VAL A 117 13.44 5.16 12.91
CA VAL A 117 12.75 6.42 13.20
C VAL A 117 11.69 6.67 12.13
N GLU A 118 10.48 7.05 12.57
CA GLU A 118 9.41 7.42 11.63
C GLU A 118 9.72 8.78 10.99
N VAL A 119 9.69 8.82 9.66
CA VAL A 119 9.88 10.02 8.85
C VAL A 119 8.80 10.02 7.76
N PRO A 120 8.13 11.15 7.47
CA PRO A 120 7.20 11.23 6.35
C PRO A 120 7.85 10.66 5.07
N PHE A 121 7.12 9.80 4.34
CA PHE A 121 7.69 9.01 3.25
C PHE A 121 8.38 9.87 2.19
N ASP A 122 7.86 11.07 1.91
CA ASP A 122 8.40 12.05 0.96
C ASP A 122 9.68 12.76 1.45
N ARG A 123 10.05 12.58 2.74
CA ARG A 123 11.25 13.16 3.37
C ARG A 123 12.35 12.15 3.64
N ILE A 124 12.09 10.86 3.42
CA ILE A 124 13.06 9.81 3.73
C ILE A 124 14.34 9.96 2.89
N MET A 125 14.20 10.20 1.58
CA MET A 125 15.38 10.40 0.73
C MET A 125 16.24 11.58 1.19
N ASP A 126 15.63 12.71 1.53
CA ASP A 126 16.32 13.89 2.04
C ASP A 126 17.06 13.59 3.36
N ALA A 127 16.43 12.81 4.25
CA ALA A 127 17.04 12.40 5.51
C ALA A 127 18.29 11.53 5.28
N VAL A 128 18.26 10.62 4.29
CA VAL A 128 19.43 9.81 3.91
C VAL A 128 20.50 10.68 3.23
N ILE A 129 20.11 11.56 2.30
CA ILE A 129 21.03 12.44 1.57
C ILE A 129 21.75 13.39 2.53
N SER A 130 21.05 13.95 3.50
CA SER A 130 21.65 14.84 4.51
C SER A 130 22.52 14.11 5.53
N GLY A 131 22.40 12.78 5.64
CA GLY A 131 23.09 11.98 6.66
C GLY A 131 22.42 12.06 8.05
N ALA A 132 21.16 12.50 8.13
CA ALA A 132 20.39 12.46 9.38
C ALA A 132 20.07 11.02 9.81
N VAL A 133 20.02 10.09 8.86
CA VAL A 133 19.92 8.64 9.05
C VAL A 133 20.91 7.93 8.11
N ASP A 134 21.26 6.70 8.43
CA ASP A 134 22.22 5.91 7.64
C ASP A 134 21.57 5.32 6.38
N ALA A 135 20.29 4.98 6.46
CA ALA A 135 19.50 4.43 5.36
C ALA A 135 18.01 4.79 5.54
N GLY A 136 17.22 4.54 4.50
CA GLY A 136 15.78 4.77 4.52
C GLY A 136 15.02 3.69 3.76
N VAL A 137 13.82 3.37 4.23
CA VAL A 137 12.90 2.46 3.54
C VAL A 137 12.00 3.28 2.64
N LEU A 138 12.18 3.14 1.33
CA LEU A 138 11.41 3.85 0.33
C LEU A 138 10.18 3.06 -0.12
N ILE A 139 9.09 3.77 -0.25
CA ILE A 139 7.83 3.34 -0.86
C ILE A 139 7.48 4.30 -1.99
N HIS A 140 6.42 3.99 -2.75
CA HIS A 140 5.91 4.82 -3.85
C HIS A 140 6.99 5.12 -4.90
N GLU A 141 6.96 6.31 -5.51
CA GLU A 141 7.90 6.73 -6.56
C GLU A 141 9.37 6.73 -6.14
N GLY A 142 9.65 6.80 -4.85
CA GLY A 142 11.01 6.71 -4.32
C GLY A 142 11.72 5.41 -4.72
N GLN A 143 10.95 4.32 -4.88
CA GLN A 143 11.48 3.00 -5.27
C GLN A 143 12.07 2.96 -6.67
N ILE A 144 11.67 3.85 -7.55
CA ILE A 144 12.15 3.91 -8.96
C ILE A 144 13.00 5.14 -9.25
N THR A 145 13.19 6.04 -8.27
CA THR A 145 13.89 7.31 -8.48
C THR A 145 15.16 7.48 -7.67
N TYR A 146 15.38 6.69 -6.62
CA TYR A 146 16.47 6.87 -5.64
C TYR A 146 17.87 6.91 -6.29
N GLU A 147 18.11 6.17 -7.37
CA GLU A 147 19.40 6.16 -8.08
C GLU A 147 19.75 7.53 -8.67
N ARG A 148 18.73 8.31 -9.10
CA ARG A 148 18.90 9.67 -9.62
C ARG A 148 19.51 10.64 -8.59
N TYR A 149 19.39 10.26 -7.30
CA TYR A 149 19.92 11.04 -6.16
C TYR A 149 21.22 10.45 -5.59
N GLY A 150 21.83 9.49 -6.31
CA GLY A 150 23.09 8.88 -5.89
C GLY A 150 22.96 7.90 -4.71
N LEU A 151 21.74 7.47 -4.38
CA LEU A 151 21.50 6.43 -3.38
C LEU A 151 21.67 5.05 -4.01
N ARG A 152 22.01 4.07 -3.19
CA ARG A 152 22.19 2.67 -3.60
C ARG A 152 21.14 1.80 -2.92
N ASN A 153 20.63 0.82 -3.65
CA ASN A 153 19.83 -0.25 -3.06
C ASN A 153 20.72 -1.10 -2.14
N ILE A 154 20.31 -1.22 -0.89
CA ILE A 154 20.93 -2.07 0.13
C ILE A 154 20.19 -3.41 0.21
N MET A 155 18.85 -3.35 0.13
CA MET A 155 17.97 -4.52 0.19
C MET A 155 16.62 -4.18 -0.44
N ASP A 156 16.13 -5.05 -1.32
CA ASP A 156 14.72 -5.07 -1.71
C ASP A 156 13.96 -5.99 -0.74
N LEU A 157 13.03 -5.41 0.02
CA LEU A 157 12.26 -6.15 1.03
C LEU A 157 11.25 -7.12 0.42
N GLY A 158 10.82 -6.87 -0.83
CA GLY A 158 9.96 -7.79 -1.55
C GLY A 158 10.72 -8.99 -2.10
N GLU A 159 11.93 -8.80 -2.61
CA GLU A 159 12.81 -9.88 -3.00
C GLU A 159 13.15 -10.76 -1.78
N TRP A 160 13.58 -10.14 -0.68
CA TRP A 160 13.82 -10.83 0.59
C TRP A 160 12.61 -11.63 1.06
N TRP A 161 11.40 -11.03 1.05
CA TRP A 161 10.16 -11.71 1.43
C TRP A 161 9.89 -12.94 0.56
N TYR A 162 10.03 -12.77 -0.77
CA TYR A 162 9.82 -13.87 -1.70
C TYR A 162 10.83 -15.00 -1.50
N GLU A 163 12.08 -14.69 -1.20
CA GLU A 163 13.12 -15.70 -0.90
C GLU A 163 12.77 -16.52 0.33
N GLN A 164 12.21 -15.89 1.36
CA GLN A 164 11.83 -16.54 2.61
C GLN A 164 10.53 -17.36 2.50
N THR A 165 9.56 -16.92 1.72
CA THR A 165 8.19 -17.45 1.75
C THR A 165 7.72 -18.07 0.45
N ARG A 166 8.29 -17.68 -0.68
CA ARG A 166 7.82 -17.97 -2.04
C ARG A 166 6.41 -17.40 -2.33
N LEU A 167 5.96 -16.43 -1.55
CA LEU A 167 4.68 -15.74 -1.68
C LEU A 167 4.87 -14.32 -2.20
N PRO A 168 3.84 -13.70 -2.81
CA PRO A 168 3.87 -12.28 -3.14
C PRO A 168 4.02 -11.44 -1.88
N THR A 169 4.55 -10.22 -2.02
CA THR A 169 4.70 -9.27 -0.91
C THR A 169 3.39 -8.51 -0.73
N PRO A 170 2.63 -8.73 0.35
CA PRO A 170 1.35 -8.08 0.55
C PRO A 170 1.58 -6.68 1.14
N LEU A 171 1.45 -5.63 0.33
CA LEU A 171 1.79 -4.25 0.71
C LEU A 171 0.58 -3.46 1.19
N GLY A 172 -0.44 -3.33 0.35
CA GLY A 172 -1.66 -2.58 0.61
C GLY A 172 -2.92 -3.38 0.35
N LEU A 173 -3.99 -3.00 1.02
CA LEU A 173 -5.31 -3.64 0.95
C LEU A 173 -6.38 -2.57 0.92
N ASP A 174 -7.46 -2.80 0.19
CA ASP A 174 -8.69 -2.04 0.35
C ASP A 174 -9.60 -2.73 1.36
N VAL A 175 -10.12 -1.95 2.29
CA VAL A 175 -10.99 -2.42 3.36
C VAL A 175 -12.28 -1.63 3.42
N VAL A 176 -13.36 -2.29 3.82
CA VAL A 176 -14.70 -1.70 3.97
C VAL A 176 -15.19 -1.92 5.38
N LYS A 177 -15.76 -0.88 5.98
CA LYS A 177 -16.29 -0.90 7.33
C LYS A 177 -17.39 -1.96 7.49
N SER A 178 -17.22 -2.86 8.42
CA SER A 178 -18.12 -4.00 8.66
C SER A 178 -19.55 -3.57 9.03
N SER A 179 -19.67 -2.43 9.73
CA SER A 179 -20.96 -1.87 10.15
C SER A 179 -21.86 -1.37 9.00
N LEU A 180 -21.34 -1.28 7.76
CA LEU A 180 -22.18 -0.98 6.58
C LEU A 180 -23.08 -2.13 6.18
N GLY A 181 -22.83 -3.33 6.69
CA GLY A 181 -23.58 -4.54 6.38
C GLY A 181 -23.13 -5.20 5.07
N MET A 182 -23.21 -6.53 5.02
CA MET A 182 -22.64 -7.35 3.94
C MET A 182 -23.20 -7.00 2.55
N SER A 183 -24.47 -6.59 2.43
CA SER A 183 -25.05 -6.19 1.15
C SER A 183 -24.36 -4.96 0.56
N ASN A 184 -24.09 -3.94 1.38
CA ASN A 184 -23.38 -2.73 0.95
C ASN A 184 -21.91 -3.03 0.68
N VAL A 185 -21.27 -3.87 1.50
CA VAL A 185 -19.89 -4.33 1.29
C VAL A 185 -19.73 -4.97 -0.08
N LYS A 186 -20.64 -5.86 -0.48
CA LYS A 186 -20.61 -6.48 -1.81
C LYS A 186 -20.80 -5.46 -2.94
N LEU A 187 -21.73 -4.52 -2.81
CA LEU A 187 -21.93 -3.45 -3.80
C LEU A 187 -20.67 -2.59 -3.97
N ILE A 188 -20.01 -2.25 -2.87
CA ILE A 188 -18.76 -1.46 -2.88
C ILE A 188 -17.65 -2.25 -3.57
N LYS A 189 -17.47 -3.52 -3.19
CA LYS A 189 -16.50 -4.41 -3.83
C LYS A 189 -16.70 -4.51 -5.35
N ASP A 190 -17.95 -4.77 -5.77
CA ASP A 190 -18.27 -4.93 -7.17
C ASP A 190 -18.03 -3.63 -7.96
N ALA A 191 -18.39 -2.47 -7.39
CA ALA A 191 -18.11 -1.17 -8.01
C ALA A 191 -16.61 -0.87 -8.11
N LEU A 192 -15.80 -1.23 -7.11
CA LEU A 192 -14.34 -1.07 -7.18
C LEU A 192 -13.75 -1.99 -8.25
N LEU A 193 -14.23 -3.23 -8.36
CA LEU A 193 -13.82 -4.15 -9.41
C LEU A 193 -14.19 -3.62 -10.82
N GLU A 194 -15.38 -3.05 -10.97
CA GLU A 194 -15.78 -2.40 -12.22
C GLU A 194 -14.91 -1.20 -12.54
N SER A 195 -14.59 -0.36 -11.53
CA SER A 195 -13.66 0.76 -11.69
C SER A 195 -12.29 0.32 -12.20
N LEU A 196 -11.73 -0.71 -11.58
CA LEU A 196 -10.45 -1.28 -11.99
C LEU A 196 -10.49 -1.84 -13.41
N LYS A 197 -11.54 -2.60 -13.75
CA LYS A 197 -11.72 -3.14 -15.11
C LYS A 197 -11.85 -2.02 -16.14
N TYR A 198 -12.59 -0.97 -15.83
CA TYR A 198 -12.71 0.21 -16.69
C TYR A 198 -11.34 0.86 -16.90
N ALA A 199 -10.57 1.09 -15.84
CA ALA A 199 -9.24 1.67 -15.94
C ALA A 199 -8.28 0.82 -16.79
N ILE A 200 -8.32 -0.51 -16.67
CA ILE A 200 -7.54 -1.44 -17.51
C ILE A 200 -7.94 -1.34 -18.98
N GLN A 201 -9.25 -1.26 -19.28
CA GLN A 201 -9.76 -1.17 -20.65
C GLN A 201 -9.51 0.23 -21.27
N HIS A 202 -9.45 1.27 -20.45
CA HIS A 202 -9.24 2.67 -20.86
C HIS A 202 -7.92 3.21 -20.29
N ARG A 203 -6.85 2.42 -20.46
CA ARG A 203 -5.56 2.64 -19.81
C ARG A 203 -5.00 4.05 -19.99
N GLU A 204 -5.05 4.61 -21.18
CA GLU A 204 -4.52 5.94 -21.46
C GLU A 204 -5.26 7.00 -20.64
N GLU A 205 -6.59 6.98 -20.65
CA GLU A 205 -7.44 7.90 -19.90
C GLU A 205 -7.18 7.80 -18.37
N ALA A 206 -7.07 6.57 -17.85
CA ALA A 206 -6.80 6.33 -16.44
C ALA A 206 -5.37 6.74 -16.05
N LEU A 207 -4.37 6.56 -16.91
CA LEU A 207 -3.01 7.02 -16.67
C LEU A 207 -2.91 8.55 -16.73
N GLU A 208 -3.62 9.24 -17.65
CA GLU A 208 -3.69 10.70 -17.66
C GLU A 208 -4.29 11.24 -16.36
N TYR A 209 -5.29 10.57 -15.80
CA TYR A 209 -5.82 10.90 -14.49
C TYR A 209 -4.79 10.68 -13.38
N ALA A 210 -4.15 9.50 -13.35
CA ALA A 210 -3.13 9.14 -12.36
C ALA A 210 -1.90 10.07 -12.39
N MET A 211 -1.55 10.62 -13.56
CA MET A 211 -0.48 11.62 -13.72
C MET A 211 -0.65 12.86 -12.83
N ARG A 212 -1.87 13.22 -12.48
CA ARG A 212 -2.14 14.35 -11.58
C ARG A 212 -1.56 14.14 -10.18
N PHE A 213 -1.26 12.89 -9.83
CA PHE A 213 -0.79 12.45 -8.53
C PHE A 213 0.66 11.93 -8.56
N SER A 214 1.34 12.03 -9.70
CA SER A 214 2.63 11.38 -9.96
C SER A 214 3.86 12.06 -9.33
N ARG A 215 3.69 13.19 -8.63
CA ARG A 215 4.77 13.93 -7.94
C ARG A 215 6.02 14.14 -8.80
N GLY A 216 5.83 14.51 -10.05
CA GLY A 216 6.93 14.81 -10.99
C GLY A 216 7.49 13.62 -11.76
N LEU A 217 6.88 12.44 -11.68
CA LEU A 217 7.14 11.36 -12.63
C LEU A 217 6.64 11.77 -14.02
N ASN A 218 7.33 11.33 -15.05
CA ASN A 218 6.83 11.41 -16.42
C ASN A 218 5.80 10.28 -16.68
N MET A 219 5.11 10.33 -17.82
CA MET A 219 4.07 9.34 -18.19
C MET A 219 4.63 7.90 -18.21
N SER A 220 5.85 7.70 -18.69
CA SER A 220 6.49 6.37 -18.74
C SER A 220 6.77 5.81 -17.34
N ASP A 221 7.34 6.63 -16.45
CA ASP A 221 7.63 6.23 -15.08
C ASP A 221 6.33 6.00 -14.29
N THR A 222 5.30 6.85 -14.50
CA THR A 222 3.98 6.68 -13.91
C THR A 222 3.33 5.37 -14.37
N GLY A 223 3.35 5.08 -15.67
CA GLY A 223 2.84 3.83 -16.20
C GLY A 223 3.57 2.62 -15.65
N ARG A 224 4.91 2.68 -15.54
CA ARG A 224 5.72 1.63 -14.91
C ARG A 224 5.35 1.42 -13.44
N PHE A 225 5.16 2.50 -12.69
CA PHE A 225 4.77 2.40 -11.28
C PHE A 225 3.38 1.78 -11.12
N VAL A 226 2.41 2.21 -11.93
CA VAL A 226 1.07 1.60 -11.96
C VAL A 226 1.17 0.10 -12.27
N ASP A 227 1.95 -0.31 -13.27
CA ASP A 227 2.10 -1.73 -13.65
C ASP A 227 2.75 -2.59 -12.55
N MET A 228 3.56 -1.99 -11.68
CA MET A 228 4.11 -2.71 -10.53
C MET A 228 3.03 -3.09 -9.52
N TYR A 229 2.09 -2.22 -9.23
CA TYR A 229 1.17 -2.37 -8.12
C TYR A 229 -0.28 -2.66 -8.53
N VAL A 230 -0.66 -2.33 -9.77
CA VAL A 230 -1.95 -2.72 -10.36
C VAL A 230 -1.74 -3.94 -11.25
N ASN A 231 -1.94 -5.12 -10.69
CA ASN A 231 -1.65 -6.40 -11.32
C ASN A 231 -2.77 -7.43 -11.05
N ASN A 232 -2.55 -8.70 -11.34
CA ASN A 232 -3.54 -9.74 -11.14
C ASN A 232 -4.04 -9.85 -9.69
N TYR A 233 -3.19 -9.58 -8.71
CA TYR A 233 -3.58 -9.56 -7.28
C TYR A 233 -4.48 -8.37 -6.95
N THR A 234 -4.42 -7.29 -7.73
CA THR A 234 -5.32 -6.15 -7.58
C THR A 234 -6.73 -6.49 -8.05
N ILE A 235 -6.86 -7.33 -9.09
CA ILE A 235 -8.17 -7.80 -9.59
C ILE A 235 -8.78 -8.80 -8.60
N ASP A 236 -7.99 -9.74 -8.11
CA ASP A 236 -8.36 -10.69 -7.06
C ASP A 236 -7.09 -11.13 -6.31
N ILE A 237 -7.11 -10.96 -5.01
CA ILE A 237 -6.04 -11.40 -4.10
C ILE A 237 -5.65 -12.86 -4.33
N GLY A 238 -6.60 -13.70 -4.70
CA GLY A 238 -6.38 -15.13 -4.91
C GLY A 238 -5.96 -15.87 -3.64
N ASN A 239 -5.67 -17.16 -3.78
CA ASN A 239 -5.26 -17.99 -2.65
C ASN A 239 -3.84 -17.65 -2.16
N ASP A 240 -2.93 -17.34 -3.07
CA ASP A 240 -1.53 -17.05 -2.70
C ASP A 240 -1.39 -15.68 -2.05
N GLY A 241 -2.17 -14.68 -2.50
CA GLY A 241 -2.24 -13.37 -1.83
C GLY A 241 -2.84 -13.48 -0.42
N GLU A 242 -3.91 -14.27 -0.24
CA GLU A 242 -4.47 -14.52 1.10
C GLU A 242 -3.44 -15.20 2.01
N LYS A 243 -2.74 -16.23 1.52
CA LYS A 243 -1.65 -16.88 2.27
C LYS A 243 -0.54 -15.89 2.63
N ALA A 244 -0.19 -14.97 1.71
CA ALA A 244 0.83 -13.96 1.94
C ALA A 244 0.43 -13.00 3.07
N ILE A 245 -0.82 -12.50 3.06
CA ILE A 245 -1.35 -11.64 4.12
C ILE A 245 -1.27 -12.35 5.47
N ARG A 246 -1.79 -13.59 5.54
CA ARG A 246 -1.78 -14.39 6.78
C ARG A 246 -0.36 -14.65 7.26
N ALA A 247 0.56 -15.02 6.36
CA ALA A 247 1.96 -15.26 6.72
C ALA A 247 2.64 -14.01 7.27
N LEU A 248 2.44 -12.84 6.65
CA LEU A 248 3.06 -11.59 7.12
C LEU A 248 2.57 -11.22 8.52
N LEU A 249 1.26 -11.31 8.76
CA LEU A 249 0.67 -11.00 10.05
C LEU A 249 1.08 -12.00 11.14
N GLN A 250 1.15 -13.28 10.79
CA GLN A 250 1.63 -14.33 11.69
C GLN A 250 3.10 -14.10 12.07
N TRP A 251 3.99 -13.83 11.10
CA TRP A 251 5.39 -13.53 11.41
C TRP A 251 5.56 -12.28 12.26
N GLY A 252 4.73 -11.25 12.00
CA GLY A 252 4.68 -10.07 12.85
C GLY A 252 4.31 -10.41 14.29
N HIS A 253 3.29 -11.23 14.47
CA HIS A 253 2.83 -11.68 15.80
C HIS A 253 3.89 -12.53 16.51
N GLU A 254 4.43 -13.55 15.86
CA GLU A 254 5.46 -14.45 16.42
C GLU A 254 6.72 -13.69 16.90
N ARG A 255 6.99 -12.52 16.31
CA ARG A 255 8.10 -11.65 16.70
C ARG A 255 7.72 -10.48 17.62
N GLY A 256 6.46 -10.46 18.08
CA GLY A 256 5.95 -9.43 19.00
C GLY A 256 5.83 -8.04 18.37
N LEU A 257 5.75 -7.97 17.03
CA LEU A 257 5.63 -6.72 16.28
C LEU A 257 4.18 -6.34 15.99
N THR A 258 3.26 -7.32 16.01
CA THR A 258 1.81 -7.12 15.81
C THR A 258 1.02 -7.95 16.82
N PRO A 259 -0.23 -7.56 17.13
CA PRO A 259 -1.15 -8.47 17.83
C PRO A 259 -1.49 -9.66 16.92
N GLU A 260 -1.99 -10.75 17.54
CA GLU A 260 -2.65 -11.82 16.80
C GLU A 260 -3.93 -11.30 16.16
N VAL A 261 -4.20 -11.68 14.92
CA VAL A 261 -5.35 -11.17 14.17
C VAL A 261 -6.00 -12.24 13.29
N ASN A 262 -7.33 -12.23 13.30
CA ASN A 262 -8.15 -12.92 12.32
C ASN A 262 -8.92 -11.87 11.52
N PHE A 263 -8.97 -12.01 10.21
CA PHE A 263 -9.67 -11.10 9.32
C PHE A 263 -10.62 -11.84 8.39
N ILE A 264 -11.62 -11.13 7.90
CA ILE A 264 -12.60 -11.63 6.95
C ILE A 264 -12.30 -11.03 5.58
N LEU A 265 -12.15 -11.90 4.60
CA LEU A 265 -11.94 -11.55 3.18
C LEU A 265 -13.27 -11.69 2.43
N VAL A 266 -13.66 -10.66 1.67
CA VAL A 266 -14.96 -10.58 0.99
C VAL A 266 -14.82 -10.43 -0.52
#